data_efb4c027379a1b85540abcee7afcd20d
#
_entry.id   efb4c027379a1b85540abcee7afcd20d
#
_cell.length_a   1.000
_cell.length_b   1.000
_cell.length_c   1.000
_cell.angle_alpha   90.00
_cell.angle_beta   90.00
_cell.angle_gamma   90.00
#
_symmetry.space_group_name_H-M   'P 1'
#
loop_
_entity.id
_entity.type
_entity.pdbx_description
1 polymer ?
#
loop_
_entity_poly.entity_id
_entity_poly.type
_entity_poly.pdbx_seq_one_letter_code
_entity_poly.pdbx_strand_id
1 'polypeptide(L)'
;QFADFQPPGDLAACSRACAQGTDVSNWRENYPDYLGCCHSLDYNVGRLVDTLKEQGMWENTILVYTADHGSHFLTRGREAEYKRTCHDASIHIPLIITGPGFKGGNVVENVVSLLDVPATLLACAGIERPEGFRGRDLRVLTDEQTPDWDETAFLQISESRVGRAIRTPEYTYAVRAPGDGYRVFASDVYYEEFFYVLKEDPYQQNNLAA
;
A
#
# COMPACT_ATOMS: atom_id res chain seq x y z
N GLN A 1 -1.33 -10.88 22.38
CA GLN A 1 -2.18 -10.96 21.18
C GLN A 1 -1.54 -11.74 20.01
N PHE A 2 -0.22 -11.94 20.03
CA PHE A 2 0.54 -12.58 18.93
C PHE A 2 1.27 -13.87 19.37
N ALA A 3 1.06 -14.34 20.59
CA ALA A 3 1.77 -15.52 21.12
C ALA A 3 1.45 -16.79 20.32
N ASP A 4 0.26 -16.85 19.72
CA ASP A 4 -0.25 -18.01 18.99
C ASP A 4 -0.36 -17.76 17.47
N PHE A 5 0.29 -16.69 16.97
CA PHE A 5 0.26 -16.39 15.55
C PHE A 5 0.89 -17.53 14.73
N GLN A 6 0.14 -18.05 13.78
CA GLN A 6 0.61 -18.98 12.76
C GLN A 6 0.52 -18.31 11.39
N PRO A 7 1.55 -18.39 10.54
CA PRO A 7 1.46 -17.89 9.20
C PRO A 7 0.29 -18.54 8.44
N PRO A 8 -0.47 -17.79 7.65
CA PRO A 8 -1.54 -18.34 6.81
C PRO A 8 -1.06 -19.47 5.91
N GLY A 9 -1.89 -20.48 5.70
CA GLY A 9 -1.56 -21.61 4.84
C GLY A 9 -1.45 -21.27 3.36
N ASP A 10 -2.02 -20.12 2.97
CA ASP A 10 -2.06 -19.59 1.61
C ASP A 10 -0.85 -18.73 1.23
N LEU A 11 0.20 -18.72 2.05
CA LEU A 11 1.41 -17.95 1.75
C LEU A 11 1.90 -18.18 0.33
N ALA A 12 2.20 -17.11 -0.37
CA ALA A 12 2.90 -17.17 -1.66
C ALA A 12 4.18 -18.02 -1.54
N ALA A 13 4.57 -18.72 -2.59
CA ALA A 13 5.67 -19.67 -2.56
C ALA A 13 6.98 -19.06 -2.00
N CYS A 14 7.26 -17.80 -2.38
CA CYS A 14 8.40 -17.05 -1.86
C CYS A 14 8.25 -16.73 -0.37
N SER A 15 7.04 -16.35 0.08
CA SER A 15 6.76 -16.09 1.49
C SER A 15 6.83 -17.37 2.32
N ARG A 16 6.36 -18.52 1.79
CA ARG A 16 6.53 -19.82 2.45
C ARG A 16 8.00 -20.19 2.62
N ALA A 17 8.81 -20.01 1.58
CA ALA A 17 10.24 -20.27 1.66
C ALA A 17 10.93 -19.41 2.73
N CYS A 18 10.54 -18.12 2.81
CA CYS A 18 11.04 -17.22 3.84
C CYS A 18 10.51 -17.55 5.25
N ALA A 19 9.27 -18.06 5.37
CA ALA A 19 8.64 -18.40 6.65
C ALA A 19 9.15 -19.73 7.23
N GLN A 20 9.71 -20.63 6.41
CA GLN A 20 10.25 -21.89 6.90
C GLN A 20 11.38 -21.65 7.89
N GLY A 21 11.23 -22.17 9.11
CA GLY A 21 12.19 -22.00 10.18
C GLY A 21 12.18 -20.61 10.84
N THR A 22 11.16 -19.78 10.56
CA THR A 22 11.00 -18.52 11.27
C THR A 22 10.55 -18.76 12.69
N ASP A 23 11.34 -18.30 13.63
CA ASP A 23 10.90 -18.15 15.01
C ASP A 23 10.05 -16.87 15.10
N VAL A 24 8.74 -17.04 15.06
CA VAL A 24 7.78 -15.92 15.18
C VAL A 24 7.81 -15.26 16.58
N SER A 25 8.52 -15.85 17.56
CA SER A 25 8.71 -15.23 18.87
C SER A 25 9.58 -13.98 18.81
N ASN A 26 10.46 -13.87 17.81
CA ASN A 26 11.35 -12.72 17.61
C ASN A 26 10.63 -11.41 17.29
N TRP A 27 9.34 -11.43 16.94
CA TRP A 27 8.59 -10.19 16.71
C TRP A 27 8.58 -9.29 17.95
N ARG A 28 8.59 -9.88 19.16
CA ARG A 28 8.61 -9.12 20.42
C ARG A 28 9.90 -8.35 20.62
N GLU A 29 11.00 -8.86 20.09
CA GLU A 29 12.30 -8.19 20.14
C GLU A 29 12.39 -7.08 19.11
N ASN A 30 11.87 -7.31 17.90
CA ASN A 30 11.95 -6.38 16.78
C ASN A 30 10.85 -5.31 16.77
N TYR A 31 9.69 -5.59 17.38
CA TYR A 31 8.56 -4.66 17.37
C TYR A 31 8.83 -3.31 18.08
N PRO A 32 9.53 -3.27 19.22
CA PRO A 32 9.95 -2.01 19.82
C PRO A 32 10.84 -1.17 18.90
N ASP A 33 11.75 -1.79 18.15
CA ASP A 33 12.61 -1.10 17.18
C ASP A 33 11.80 -0.54 16.02
N TYR A 34 10.82 -1.31 15.52
CA TYR A 34 9.88 -0.83 14.52
C TYR A 34 9.07 0.39 15.02
N LEU A 35 8.57 0.36 16.24
CA LEU A 35 7.89 1.52 16.84
C LEU A 35 8.85 2.71 17.00
N GLY A 36 10.10 2.45 17.36
CA GLY A 36 11.15 3.46 17.41
C GLY A 36 11.39 4.12 16.05
N CYS A 37 11.39 3.34 14.97
CA CYS A 37 11.46 3.87 13.60
C CYS A 37 10.24 4.73 13.25
N CYS A 38 9.03 4.29 13.59
CA CYS A 38 7.81 5.06 13.38
C CYS A 38 7.85 6.40 14.15
N HIS A 39 8.28 6.38 15.41
CA HIS A 39 8.46 7.60 16.20
C HIS A 39 9.50 8.55 15.60
N SER A 40 10.63 8.01 15.13
CA SER A 40 11.66 8.79 14.46
C SER A 40 11.15 9.46 13.18
N LEU A 41 10.33 8.75 12.39
CA LEU A 41 9.71 9.32 11.20
C LEU A 41 8.77 10.46 11.56
N ASP A 42 7.86 10.26 12.53
CA ASP A 42 6.94 11.28 12.99
C ASP A 42 7.66 12.53 13.50
N TYR A 43 8.70 12.35 14.34
CA TYR A 43 9.55 13.44 14.81
C TYR A 43 10.21 14.24 13.67
N ASN A 44 10.74 13.56 12.65
CA ASN A 44 11.38 14.24 11.53
C ASN A 44 10.39 14.92 10.59
N VAL A 45 9.20 14.36 10.41
CA VAL A 45 8.10 15.05 9.68
C VAL A 45 7.71 16.32 10.43
N GLY A 46 7.59 16.27 11.76
CA GLY A 46 7.33 17.45 12.59
C GLY A 46 8.38 18.54 12.37
N ARG A 47 9.67 18.20 12.40
CA ARG A 47 10.77 19.16 12.13
C ARG A 47 10.67 19.79 10.73
N LEU A 48 10.31 19.01 9.72
CA LEU A 48 10.10 19.53 8.37
C LEU A 48 8.97 20.55 8.34
N VAL A 49 7.84 20.22 8.95
CA VAL A 49 6.66 21.11 9.05
C VAL A 49 7.03 22.41 9.79
N ASP A 50 7.74 22.31 10.91
CA ASP A 50 8.16 23.48 11.68
C ASP A 50 9.09 24.38 10.85
N THR A 51 10.04 23.78 10.13
CA THR A 51 10.93 24.53 9.23
C THR A 51 10.15 25.27 8.13
N LEU A 52 9.17 24.63 7.50
CA LEU A 52 8.34 25.26 6.48
C LEU A 52 7.54 26.46 7.05
N LYS A 53 7.04 26.33 8.29
CA LYS A 53 6.33 27.40 8.98
C LYS A 53 7.27 28.56 9.34
N GLU A 54 8.43 28.28 9.90
CA GLU A 54 9.47 29.28 10.26
C GLU A 54 9.95 30.07 9.04
N GLN A 55 10.04 29.42 7.89
CA GLN A 55 10.43 30.06 6.64
C GLN A 55 9.26 30.76 5.91
N GLY A 56 8.04 30.74 6.45
CA GLY A 56 6.86 31.32 5.82
C GLY A 56 6.43 30.62 4.54
N MET A 57 6.83 29.36 4.33
CA MET A 57 6.54 28.58 3.14
C MET A 57 5.32 27.68 3.29
N TRP A 58 4.86 27.44 4.51
CA TRP A 58 3.80 26.47 4.84
C TRP A 58 2.52 26.70 4.02
N GLU A 59 2.03 27.94 3.95
CA GLU A 59 0.77 28.28 3.30
C GLU A 59 0.80 28.09 1.76
N ASN A 60 1.98 27.91 1.19
CA ASN A 60 2.18 27.70 -0.25
C ASN A 60 2.88 26.38 -0.55
N THR A 61 2.78 25.42 0.36
CA THR A 61 3.40 24.09 0.21
C THR A 61 2.35 23.00 0.28
N ILE A 62 2.38 22.08 -0.68
CA ILE A 62 1.65 20.81 -0.60
C ILE A 62 2.63 19.78 -0.02
N LEU A 63 2.28 19.23 1.13
CA LEU A 63 3.03 18.15 1.77
C LEU A 63 2.32 16.83 1.53
N VAL A 64 3.04 15.86 0.98
CA VAL A 64 2.56 14.49 0.78
C VAL A 64 3.42 13.55 1.61
N TYR A 65 2.80 12.79 2.49
CA TYR A 65 3.42 11.68 3.22
C TYR A 65 2.85 10.37 2.71
N THR A 66 3.70 9.52 2.18
CA THR A 66 3.31 8.20 1.64
C THR A 66 4.51 7.26 1.63
N ALA A 67 4.28 6.02 1.19
CA ALA A 67 5.32 5.02 0.96
C ALA A 67 5.15 4.41 -0.44
N ASP A 68 6.18 3.77 -0.95
CA ASP A 68 6.15 3.04 -2.22
C ASP A 68 5.42 1.68 -2.08
N HIS A 69 5.56 1.04 -0.93
CA HIS A 69 4.91 -0.21 -0.53
C HIS A 69 4.92 -0.37 0.99
N GLY A 70 4.16 -1.31 1.50
CA GLY A 70 4.16 -1.72 2.90
C GLY A 70 5.13 -2.87 3.17
N SER A 71 4.95 -3.52 4.32
CA SER A 71 5.72 -4.68 4.76
C SER A 71 4.82 -5.67 5.47
N HIS A 72 5.06 -6.96 5.27
CA HIS A 72 4.36 -8.02 5.97
C HIS A 72 4.72 -8.14 7.46
N PHE A 73 5.83 -7.58 7.88
CA PHE A 73 6.30 -7.57 9.26
C PHE A 73 6.01 -8.89 10.01
N LEU A 74 6.58 -10.00 9.53
CA LEU A 74 6.39 -11.36 10.05
C LEU A 74 4.98 -11.97 9.90
N THR A 75 4.00 -11.26 9.35
CA THR A 75 2.66 -11.82 9.17
C THR A 75 2.60 -12.86 8.04
N ARG A 76 3.47 -12.75 7.03
CA ARG A 76 3.46 -13.63 5.85
C ARG A 76 4.86 -14.08 5.39
N GLY A 77 5.92 -13.86 6.17
CA GLY A 77 7.25 -14.24 5.79
C GLY A 77 8.28 -14.07 6.89
N ARG A 78 9.48 -14.58 6.66
CA ARG A 78 10.58 -14.60 7.62
C ARG A 78 11.18 -13.21 7.85
N GLU A 79 11.22 -12.40 6.78
CA GLU A 79 11.86 -11.09 6.79
C GLU A 79 10.81 -10.01 7.01
N ALA A 80 11.07 -9.06 7.92
CA ALA A 80 10.18 -7.95 8.22
C ALA A 80 9.89 -7.07 6.99
N GLU A 81 10.81 -7.02 6.02
CA GLU A 81 10.70 -6.22 4.80
C GLU A 81 10.03 -6.98 3.64
N TYR A 82 9.44 -8.13 3.90
CA TYR A 82 8.86 -8.93 2.85
C TYR A 82 7.60 -8.28 2.28
N LYS A 83 7.62 -7.96 0.99
CA LYS A 83 6.65 -7.06 0.32
C LYS A 83 6.08 -7.59 -1.02
N ARG A 84 6.53 -8.76 -1.48
CA ARG A 84 6.30 -9.22 -2.86
C ARG A 84 4.98 -9.95 -3.04
N THR A 85 3.91 -9.37 -2.51
CA THR A 85 2.54 -9.88 -2.67
C THR A 85 1.55 -8.72 -2.79
N CYS A 86 0.34 -9.01 -3.29
CA CYS A 86 -0.74 -8.03 -3.36
C CYS A 86 -1.68 -8.06 -2.13
N HIS A 87 -1.18 -8.49 -0.97
CA HIS A 87 -1.93 -8.41 0.28
C HIS A 87 -1.86 -7.00 0.88
N ASP A 88 -2.89 -6.63 1.65
CA ASP A 88 -3.00 -5.29 2.24
C ASP A 88 -1.76 -4.87 3.03
N ALA A 89 -1.06 -5.79 3.70
CA ALA A 89 0.20 -5.49 4.38
C ALA A 89 1.28 -4.89 3.45
N SER A 90 1.25 -5.22 2.16
CA SER A 90 2.18 -4.66 1.15
C SER A 90 1.61 -3.50 0.37
N ILE A 91 0.29 -3.44 0.17
CA ILE A 91 -0.32 -2.51 -0.77
C ILE A 91 -1.12 -1.38 -0.10
N HIS A 92 -1.60 -1.57 1.12
CA HIS A 92 -2.34 -0.56 1.87
C HIS A 92 -1.36 0.37 2.59
N ILE A 93 -0.77 1.27 1.83
CA ILE A 93 0.23 2.23 2.28
C ILE A 93 -0.42 3.49 2.89
N PRO A 94 0.27 4.21 3.79
CA PRO A 94 -0.20 5.49 4.25
C PRO A 94 -0.23 6.52 3.12
N LEU A 95 -1.25 7.36 3.11
CA LEU A 95 -1.32 8.53 2.24
C LEU A 95 -1.94 9.70 3.01
N ILE A 96 -1.13 10.73 3.26
CA ILE A 96 -1.56 11.97 3.89
C ILE A 96 -1.18 13.11 2.96
N ILE A 97 -2.15 13.96 2.61
CA ILE A 97 -1.91 15.13 1.78
C ILE A 97 -2.46 16.36 2.52
N THR A 98 -1.67 17.41 2.59
CA THR A 98 -2.08 18.70 3.15
C THR A 98 -1.50 19.86 2.34
N GLY A 99 -2.15 21.02 2.38
CA GLY A 99 -1.73 22.25 1.71
C GLY A 99 -2.82 22.87 0.86
N PRO A 100 -2.49 23.85 0.01
CA PRO A 100 -3.45 24.54 -0.85
C PRO A 100 -4.27 23.56 -1.69
N GLY A 101 -5.60 23.72 -1.67
CA GLY A 101 -6.53 22.85 -2.39
C GLY A 101 -6.99 21.60 -1.63
N PHE A 102 -6.49 21.38 -0.39
CA PHE A 102 -6.94 20.30 0.48
C PHE A 102 -7.57 20.85 1.76
N LYS A 103 -8.76 20.37 2.10
CA LYS A 103 -9.39 20.67 3.41
C LYS A 103 -8.75 19.74 4.46
N GLY A 104 -8.11 20.31 5.47
CA GLY A 104 -7.51 19.54 6.56
C GLY A 104 -8.56 18.85 7.44
N GLY A 105 -8.14 17.77 8.11
CA GLY A 105 -8.96 17.04 9.09
C GLY A 105 -9.97 16.05 8.51
N ASN A 106 -10.00 15.85 7.21
CA ASN A 106 -10.86 14.86 6.55
C ASN A 106 -10.16 13.50 6.46
N VAL A 107 -10.97 12.44 6.55
CA VAL A 107 -10.56 11.07 6.21
C VAL A 107 -11.31 10.67 4.95
N VAL A 108 -10.58 10.23 3.93
CA VAL A 108 -11.12 9.72 2.67
C VAL A 108 -11.02 8.20 2.72
N GLU A 109 -12.15 7.51 2.66
CA GLU A 109 -12.23 6.06 2.74
C GLU A 109 -12.21 5.38 1.36
N ASN A 110 -12.27 6.18 0.29
CA ASN A 110 -12.24 5.67 -1.08
C ASN A 110 -10.94 4.94 -1.40
N VAL A 111 -11.06 3.87 -2.19
CA VAL A 111 -9.87 3.18 -2.74
C VAL A 111 -9.18 4.11 -3.74
N VAL A 112 -7.94 4.44 -3.45
CA VAL A 112 -7.09 5.28 -4.29
C VAL A 112 -5.80 4.53 -4.67
N SER A 113 -5.14 4.99 -5.71
CA SER A 113 -3.89 4.40 -6.20
C SER A 113 -2.72 5.37 -6.05
N LEU A 114 -1.53 4.84 -5.85
CA LEU A 114 -0.30 5.64 -5.88
C LEU A 114 -0.14 6.41 -7.22
N LEU A 115 -0.76 5.93 -8.30
CA LEU A 115 -0.83 6.63 -9.59
C LEU A 115 -1.59 7.98 -9.50
N ASP A 116 -2.51 8.11 -8.54
CA ASP A 116 -3.33 9.32 -8.36
C ASP A 116 -2.49 10.47 -7.76
N VAL A 117 -1.43 10.16 -7.01
CA VAL A 117 -0.57 11.18 -6.39
C VAL A 117 0.09 12.10 -7.42
N PRO A 118 0.85 11.62 -8.41
CA PRO A 118 1.45 12.50 -9.40
C PRO A 118 0.40 13.22 -10.28
N ALA A 119 -0.76 12.59 -10.55
CA ALA A 119 -1.87 13.26 -11.24
C ALA A 119 -2.39 14.46 -10.45
N THR A 120 -2.54 14.27 -9.14
CA THR A 120 -2.96 15.32 -8.21
C THR A 120 -1.95 16.46 -8.16
N LEU A 121 -0.65 16.14 -8.08
CA LEU A 121 0.41 17.16 -8.04
C LEU A 121 0.48 17.98 -9.34
N LEU A 122 0.31 17.35 -10.50
CA LEU A 122 0.21 18.06 -11.78
C LEU A 122 -0.98 19.02 -11.76
N ALA A 123 -2.14 18.55 -11.32
CA ALA A 123 -3.35 19.36 -11.24
C ALA A 123 -3.21 20.53 -10.24
N CYS A 124 -2.54 20.31 -9.09
CA CYS A 124 -2.22 21.40 -8.16
C CYS A 124 -1.28 22.45 -8.75
N ALA A 125 -0.37 22.04 -9.61
CA ALA A 125 0.54 22.94 -10.32
C ALA A 125 -0.09 23.63 -11.55
N GLY A 126 -1.36 23.31 -11.87
CA GLY A 126 -2.03 23.82 -13.08
C GLY A 126 -1.46 23.25 -14.39
N ILE A 127 -0.79 22.11 -14.31
CA ILE A 127 -0.19 21.42 -15.45
C ILE A 127 -1.17 20.38 -15.97
N GLU A 128 -1.42 20.43 -17.27
CA GLU A 128 -2.29 19.45 -17.93
C GLU A 128 -1.66 18.06 -17.89
N ARG A 129 -2.48 17.07 -17.56
CA ARG A 129 -2.06 15.68 -17.46
C ARG A 129 -1.77 15.14 -18.87
N PRO A 130 -0.62 14.47 -19.08
CA PRO A 130 -0.28 13.85 -20.36
C PRO A 130 -1.32 12.83 -20.83
N GLU A 131 -1.49 12.69 -22.14
CA GLU A 131 -2.35 11.67 -22.73
C GLU A 131 -1.94 10.26 -22.27
N GLY A 132 -2.91 9.43 -21.93
CA GLY A 132 -2.68 8.05 -21.43
C GLY A 132 -2.27 7.96 -19.96
N PHE A 133 -2.12 9.07 -19.26
CA PHE A 133 -1.82 9.08 -17.83
C PHE A 133 -3.06 8.66 -17.01
N ARG A 134 -2.97 7.56 -16.27
CA ARG A 134 -4.14 6.89 -15.67
C ARG A 134 -4.54 7.42 -14.29
N GLY A 135 -3.65 8.09 -13.57
CA GLY A 135 -3.95 8.62 -12.24
C GLY A 135 -5.04 9.72 -12.30
N ARG A 136 -5.74 9.89 -11.20
CA ARG A 136 -6.86 10.83 -11.05
C ARG A 136 -6.50 11.90 -10.00
N ASP A 137 -7.16 13.05 -10.07
CA ASP A 137 -6.97 14.13 -9.11
C ASP A 137 -7.72 13.83 -7.80
N LEU A 138 -6.98 13.61 -6.72
CA LEU A 138 -7.53 13.27 -5.40
C LEU A 138 -8.28 14.42 -4.73
N ARG A 139 -8.11 15.67 -5.19
CA ARG A 139 -8.82 16.81 -4.61
C ARG A 139 -10.34 16.69 -4.73
N VAL A 140 -10.83 16.00 -5.76
CA VAL A 140 -12.27 15.77 -5.94
C VAL A 140 -12.90 14.95 -4.81
N LEU A 141 -12.10 14.17 -4.07
CA LEU A 141 -12.56 13.39 -2.93
C LEU A 141 -12.63 14.18 -1.62
N THR A 142 -12.17 15.43 -1.62
CA THR A 142 -12.21 16.29 -0.43
C THR A 142 -13.46 17.17 -0.38
N ASP A 143 -14.28 17.16 -1.43
CA ASP A 143 -15.53 17.90 -1.51
C ASP A 143 -16.70 17.04 -1.00
N GLU A 144 -17.73 17.70 -0.44
CA GLU A 144 -18.92 17.04 0.12
C GLU A 144 -19.77 16.30 -0.93
N GLN A 145 -19.62 16.64 -2.20
CA GLN A 145 -20.22 15.94 -3.33
C GLN A 145 -19.18 14.95 -3.88
N THR A 146 -19.22 13.73 -3.39
CA THR A 146 -18.36 12.66 -3.91
C THR A 146 -18.69 12.40 -5.37
N PRO A 147 -17.77 12.61 -6.31
CA PRO A 147 -17.98 12.25 -7.71
C PRO A 147 -18.17 10.73 -7.83
N ASP A 148 -18.63 10.28 -8.99
CA ASP A 148 -18.63 8.86 -9.36
C ASP A 148 -17.16 8.36 -9.43
N TRP A 149 -16.64 7.92 -8.27
CA TRP A 149 -15.26 7.47 -8.10
C TRP A 149 -15.18 5.96 -8.28
N ASP A 150 -14.38 5.51 -9.24
CA ASP A 150 -14.08 4.09 -9.39
C ASP A 150 -13.26 3.58 -8.20
N GLU A 151 -13.89 2.79 -7.37
CA GLU A 151 -13.34 2.17 -6.15
C GLU A 151 -12.43 0.98 -6.45
N THR A 152 -11.74 0.98 -7.60
CA THR A 152 -10.88 -0.11 -8.03
C THR A 152 -9.43 0.33 -8.13
N ALA A 153 -8.54 -0.34 -7.42
CA ALA A 153 -7.10 -0.23 -7.61
C ALA A 153 -6.55 -1.49 -8.31
N PHE A 154 -5.86 -1.27 -9.42
CA PHE A 154 -5.12 -2.32 -10.10
C PHE A 154 -3.67 -2.34 -9.61
N LEU A 155 -3.18 -3.53 -9.26
CA LEU A 155 -1.85 -3.76 -8.71
C LEU A 155 -1.03 -4.69 -9.59
N GLN A 156 0.27 -4.46 -9.60
CA GLN A 156 1.21 -5.24 -10.38
C GLN A 156 2.47 -5.53 -9.58
N ILE A 157 2.93 -6.77 -9.65
CA ILE A 157 4.23 -7.20 -9.17
C ILE A 157 5.03 -7.75 -10.35
N SER A 158 6.29 -7.35 -10.46
CA SER A 158 7.22 -7.85 -11.48
C SER A 158 8.63 -8.03 -10.89
N GLU A 159 8.68 -8.48 -9.63
CA GLU A 159 9.92 -8.76 -8.90
C GLU A 159 9.76 -10.10 -8.17
N SER A 160 10.68 -11.03 -8.35
CA SER A 160 10.65 -12.42 -7.87
C SER A 160 9.49 -13.26 -8.45
N ARG A 161 8.41 -12.63 -8.81
CA ARG A 161 7.19 -13.24 -9.39
C ARG A 161 6.46 -12.21 -10.24
N VAL A 162 5.61 -12.68 -11.13
CA VAL A 162 4.72 -11.84 -11.90
C VAL A 162 3.31 -12.00 -11.37
N GLY A 163 2.80 -10.98 -10.72
CA GLY A 163 1.47 -10.95 -10.09
C GLY A 163 0.64 -9.78 -10.59
N ARG A 164 -0.66 -9.97 -10.58
CA ARG A 164 -1.66 -8.92 -10.82
C ARG A 164 -2.75 -9.05 -9.77
N ALA A 165 -3.30 -7.92 -9.34
CA ALA A 165 -4.46 -7.95 -8.48
C ALA A 165 -5.39 -6.77 -8.73
N ILE A 166 -6.63 -6.96 -8.28
CA ILE A 166 -7.64 -5.91 -8.14
C ILE A 166 -8.00 -5.83 -6.66
N ARG A 167 -8.02 -4.59 -6.14
CA ARG A 167 -8.44 -4.25 -4.79
C ARG A 167 -9.63 -3.30 -4.87
N THR A 168 -10.74 -3.71 -4.26
CA THR A 168 -11.97 -2.90 -4.09
C THR A 168 -12.27 -2.75 -2.60
N PRO A 169 -13.26 -1.96 -2.16
CA PRO A 169 -13.66 -1.92 -0.75
C PRO A 169 -14.03 -3.30 -0.19
N GLU A 170 -14.61 -4.18 -1.03
CA GLU A 170 -15.18 -5.45 -0.58
C GLU A 170 -14.21 -6.62 -0.68
N TYR A 171 -13.28 -6.61 -1.65
CA TYR A 171 -12.42 -7.77 -1.89
C TYR A 171 -11.06 -7.44 -2.50
N THR A 172 -10.16 -8.40 -2.35
CA THR A 172 -8.89 -8.46 -3.09
C THR A 172 -8.87 -9.78 -3.87
N TYR A 173 -8.64 -9.68 -5.18
CA TYR A 173 -8.44 -10.83 -6.05
C TYR A 173 -7.10 -10.74 -6.75
N ALA A 174 -6.31 -11.80 -6.69
CA ALA A 174 -4.99 -11.83 -7.30
C ALA A 174 -4.76 -13.07 -8.15
N VAL A 175 -3.98 -12.86 -9.21
CA VAL A 175 -3.52 -13.90 -10.12
C VAL A 175 -2.00 -13.84 -10.23
N ARG A 176 -1.39 -14.99 -10.53
CA ARG A 176 0.04 -15.13 -10.69
C ARG A 176 0.39 -15.86 -11.98
N ALA A 177 1.38 -15.35 -12.69
CA ALA A 177 1.99 -16.06 -13.81
C ALA A 177 2.97 -17.15 -13.33
N PRO A 178 3.17 -18.22 -14.11
CA PRO A 178 4.27 -19.15 -13.87
C PRO A 178 5.63 -18.48 -14.13
N GLY A 179 6.68 -19.02 -13.51
CA GLY A 179 8.05 -18.60 -13.78
C GLY A 179 8.65 -17.66 -12.73
N ASP A 180 9.85 -17.21 -13.03
CA ASP A 180 10.68 -16.38 -12.19
C ASP A 180 10.56 -14.91 -12.59
N GLY A 181 9.97 -14.08 -11.73
CA GLY A 181 9.75 -12.66 -11.97
C GLY A 181 11.03 -11.81 -12.07
N TYR A 182 12.20 -12.37 -11.73
CA TYR A 182 13.49 -11.71 -11.99
C TYR A 182 13.94 -11.83 -13.45
N ARG A 183 13.34 -12.76 -14.21
CA ARG A 183 13.69 -13.05 -15.59
C ARG A 183 12.58 -12.72 -16.57
N VAL A 184 11.33 -12.81 -16.12
CA VAL A 184 10.13 -12.61 -16.94
C VAL A 184 9.24 -11.61 -16.22
N PHE A 185 8.98 -10.46 -16.84
CA PHE A 185 8.25 -9.36 -16.21
C PHE A 185 6.76 -9.31 -16.55
N ALA A 186 6.31 -10.11 -17.51
CA ALA A 186 4.93 -10.23 -17.95
C ALA A 186 4.62 -11.63 -18.45
N SER A 187 3.35 -11.99 -18.53
CA SER A 187 2.89 -13.27 -19.07
C SER A 187 1.52 -13.10 -19.71
N ASP A 188 1.21 -13.95 -20.67
CA ASP A 188 -0.14 -14.07 -21.24
C ASP A 188 -0.98 -15.13 -20.51
N VAL A 189 -0.37 -15.87 -19.57
CA VAL A 189 -1.03 -16.93 -18.80
C VAL A 189 -0.91 -16.61 -17.31
N TYR A 190 -2.06 -16.59 -16.63
CA TYR A 190 -2.16 -16.37 -15.20
C TYR A 190 -3.06 -17.44 -14.57
N TYR A 191 -2.73 -17.80 -13.33
CA TYR A 191 -3.52 -18.69 -12.49
C TYR A 191 -4.01 -17.92 -11.28
N GLU A 192 -5.17 -18.28 -10.76
CA GLU A 192 -5.67 -17.73 -9.50
C GLU A 192 -4.67 -17.96 -8.38
N GLU A 193 -4.46 -16.95 -7.56
CA GLU A 193 -3.54 -17.02 -6.44
C GLU A 193 -4.24 -16.88 -5.11
N PHE A 194 -5.05 -15.84 -4.96
CA PHE A 194 -5.90 -15.66 -3.80
C PHE A 194 -7.12 -14.78 -4.08
N PHE A 195 -8.15 -15.03 -3.28
CA PHE A 195 -9.36 -14.22 -3.22
C PHE A 195 -9.81 -14.07 -1.77
N TYR A 196 -10.02 -12.83 -1.34
CA TYR A 196 -10.47 -12.49 0.01
C TYR A 196 -11.68 -11.57 -0.05
N VAL A 197 -12.69 -11.87 0.77
CA VAL A 197 -13.81 -10.98 1.07
C VAL A 197 -13.46 -10.19 2.33
N LEU A 198 -13.11 -8.93 2.17
CA LEU A 198 -12.44 -8.13 3.21
C LEU A 198 -13.33 -7.80 4.40
N LYS A 199 -14.65 -7.74 4.20
CA LYS A 199 -15.61 -7.56 5.29
C LYS A 199 -15.62 -8.74 6.28
N GLU A 200 -15.38 -9.95 5.77
CA GLU A 200 -15.38 -11.19 6.56
C GLU A 200 -13.99 -11.56 7.03
N ASP A 201 -12.97 -11.22 6.23
CA ASP A 201 -11.57 -11.52 6.49
C ASP A 201 -10.67 -10.28 6.21
N PRO A 202 -10.73 -9.25 7.08
CA PRO A 202 -9.95 -8.02 6.91
C PRO A 202 -8.43 -8.24 6.99
N TYR A 203 -8.00 -9.37 7.53
CA TYR A 203 -6.58 -9.73 7.64
C TYR A 203 -6.12 -10.70 6.54
N GLN A 204 -7.01 -11.06 5.61
CA GLN A 204 -6.69 -11.89 4.45
C GLN A 204 -6.04 -13.23 4.83
N GLN A 205 -6.62 -13.95 5.77
CA GLN A 205 -6.09 -15.21 6.31
C GLN A 205 -6.75 -16.45 5.71
N ASN A 206 -7.94 -16.33 5.15
CA ASN A 206 -8.72 -17.42 4.59
C ASN A 206 -8.87 -17.24 3.08
N ASN A 207 -7.95 -17.83 2.31
CA ASN A 207 -7.98 -17.77 0.86
C ASN A 207 -9.18 -18.56 0.29
N LEU A 208 -10.00 -17.89 -0.51
CA LEU A 208 -11.18 -18.45 -1.16
C LEU A 208 -10.95 -18.81 -2.63
N ALA A 209 -9.74 -18.57 -3.18
CA ALA A 209 -9.40 -19.00 -4.53
C ALA A 209 -9.37 -20.54 -4.61
N ALA A 210 -9.81 -21.10 -5.76
CA ALA A 210 -9.92 -22.53 -6.00
C ALA A 210 -8.54 -23.18 -6.26
#